data_3705e8f67fb520736280737338a5d272
#
_entry.id   3705e8f67fb520736280737338a5d272
#
_cell.length_a   1.000
_cell.length_b   1.000
_cell.length_c   1.000
_cell.angle_alpha   90.00
_cell.angle_beta   90.00
_cell.angle_gamma   90.00
#
_symmetry.space_group_name_H-M   'P 1'
#
loop_
_entity.id
_entity.type
_entity.pdbx_description
1 polymer ?
#
loop_
_entity_poly.entity_id
_entity_poly.type
_entity_poly.pdbx_seq_one_letter_code
_entity_poly.pdbx_strand_id
1 'polypeptide(L)'
;MKWAFLIFVIVVLIAAYLFIYLTVKINGMEAEIRDKSSEIDGNLWDRAFQLSKLAEIIKGKGIETDMEVLDVNTFGLGMSVTMQAVNSEKMDGSDVKLREILKEHEDLKEEEDFATHLQKFNDSRAELMKSSLAYNKCVNKFNSYTSNFPANIIMIFHKKQSKGNFAYYFRDLEASEAPANAESE
;
A
#
# COMPACT_ATOMS: atom_id res chain seq x y z
N MET A 1 -58.06 11.65 0.11
CA MET A 1 -57.26 11.12 -0.99
C MET A 1 -56.14 12.07 -1.48
N LYS A 2 -56.41 13.36 -1.75
CA LYS A 2 -55.40 14.32 -2.25
C LYS A 2 -54.17 14.48 -1.34
N TRP A 3 -54.39 14.59 -0.02
CA TRP A 3 -53.29 14.72 0.96
C TRP A 3 -52.41 13.46 1.08
N ALA A 4 -53.02 12.27 1.02
CA ALA A 4 -52.24 11.01 1.04
C ALA A 4 -51.35 10.86 -0.19
N PHE A 5 -51.82 11.28 -1.36
CA PHE A 5 -51.03 11.31 -2.58
C PHE A 5 -49.87 12.31 -2.47
N LEU A 6 -50.13 13.52 -1.93
CA LEU A 6 -49.05 14.51 -1.74
C LEU A 6 -47.95 13.98 -0.79
N ILE A 7 -48.37 13.39 0.34
CA ILE A 7 -47.40 12.78 1.29
C ILE A 7 -46.58 11.68 0.61
N PHE A 8 -47.22 10.80 -0.18
CA PHE A 8 -46.54 9.75 -0.91
C PHE A 8 -45.49 10.32 -1.87
N VAL A 9 -45.82 11.35 -2.66
CA VAL A 9 -44.89 12.02 -3.57
C VAL A 9 -43.71 12.61 -2.81
N ILE A 10 -43.93 13.26 -1.68
CA ILE A 10 -42.84 13.82 -0.86
C ILE A 10 -41.93 12.72 -0.35
N VAL A 11 -42.46 11.60 0.13
CA VAL A 11 -41.64 10.46 0.61
C VAL A 11 -40.80 9.88 -0.51
N VAL A 12 -41.34 9.72 -1.72
CA VAL A 12 -40.60 9.25 -2.88
C VAL A 12 -39.48 10.21 -3.25
N LEU A 13 -39.70 11.50 -3.23
CA LEU A 13 -38.68 12.52 -3.53
C LEU A 13 -37.53 12.49 -2.49
N ILE A 14 -37.89 12.35 -1.20
CA ILE A 14 -36.88 12.22 -0.14
C ILE A 14 -36.05 10.94 -0.33
N ALA A 15 -36.71 9.82 -0.63
CA ALA A 15 -36.00 8.55 -0.88
C ALA A 15 -35.06 8.63 -2.09
N ALA A 16 -35.52 9.26 -3.17
CA ALA A 16 -34.68 9.48 -4.36
C ALA A 16 -33.46 10.39 -4.06
N TYR A 17 -33.69 11.48 -3.32
CA TYR A 17 -32.61 12.35 -2.90
C TYR A 17 -31.56 11.61 -2.04
N LEU A 18 -32.01 10.85 -1.05
CA LEU A 18 -31.12 10.05 -0.19
C LEU A 18 -30.34 9.00 -1.00
N PHE A 19 -30.99 8.35 -1.95
CA PHE A 19 -30.33 7.37 -2.82
C PHE A 19 -29.20 8.01 -3.62
N ILE A 20 -29.46 9.14 -4.26
CA ILE A 20 -28.44 9.90 -5.03
C ILE A 20 -27.31 10.34 -4.10
N TYR A 21 -27.64 10.96 -2.96
CA TYR A 21 -26.65 11.45 -2.00
C TYR A 21 -25.72 10.33 -1.52
N LEU A 22 -26.27 9.17 -1.13
CA LEU A 22 -25.50 8.02 -0.66
C LEU A 22 -24.63 7.44 -1.78
N THR A 23 -25.15 7.35 -3.00
CA THR A 23 -24.39 6.88 -4.16
C THR A 23 -23.17 7.75 -4.44
N VAL A 24 -23.35 9.07 -4.45
CA VAL A 24 -22.27 10.04 -4.66
C VAL A 24 -21.23 9.94 -3.54
N LYS A 25 -21.66 9.81 -2.29
CA LYS A 25 -20.77 9.68 -1.14
C LYS A 25 -19.95 8.38 -1.19
N ILE A 26 -20.57 7.25 -1.51
CA ILE A 26 -19.90 5.96 -1.65
C ILE A 26 -18.88 6.01 -2.79
N ASN A 27 -19.24 6.58 -3.94
CA ASN A 27 -18.32 6.74 -5.07
C ASN A 27 -17.12 7.65 -4.72
N GLY A 28 -17.34 8.70 -3.95
CA GLY A 28 -16.26 9.56 -3.45
C GLY A 28 -15.28 8.82 -2.53
N MET A 29 -15.81 7.98 -1.63
CA MET A 29 -14.95 7.14 -0.78
C MET A 29 -14.19 6.09 -1.56
N GLU A 30 -14.77 5.52 -2.62
CA GLU A 30 -14.04 4.59 -3.52
C GLU A 30 -12.95 5.32 -4.32
N ALA A 31 -13.19 6.57 -4.72
CA ALA A 31 -12.16 7.38 -5.37
C ALA A 31 -10.99 7.65 -4.40
N GLU A 32 -11.27 8.02 -3.15
CA GLU A 32 -10.25 8.21 -2.10
C GLU A 32 -9.40 6.92 -1.90
N ILE A 33 -10.02 5.75 -1.89
CA ILE A 33 -9.32 4.46 -1.79
C ILE A 33 -8.43 4.23 -3.02
N ARG A 34 -8.90 4.51 -4.23
CA ARG A 34 -8.09 4.37 -5.46
C ARG A 34 -6.88 5.30 -5.45
N ASP A 35 -7.07 6.54 -5.01
CA ASP A 35 -5.97 7.52 -4.91
C ASP A 35 -4.90 7.01 -3.93
N LYS A 36 -5.31 6.50 -2.76
CA LYS A 36 -4.37 5.92 -1.79
C LYS A 36 -3.71 4.62 -2.29
N SER A 37 -4.40 3.80 -3.08
CA SER A 37 -3.79 2.65 -3.74
C SER A 37 -2.75 3.08 -4.77
N SER A 38 -3.00 4.15 -5.50
CA SER A 38 -2.03 4.70 -6.46
C SER A 38 -0.79 5.29 -5.78
N GLU A 39 -0.92 5.86 -4.57
CA GLU A 39 0.24 6.28 -3.76
C GLU A 39 1.11 5.07 -3.37
N ILE A 40 0.49 3.93 -3.03
CA ILE A 40 1.21 2.68 -2.75
C ILE A 40 1.94 2.19 -4.01
N ASP A 41 1.29 2.20 -5.19
CA ASP A 41 1.92 1.81 -6.46
C ASP A 41 3.16 2.67 -6.75
N GLY A 42 3.09 3.99 -6.54
CA GLY A 42 4.20 4.91 -6.69
C GLY A 42 5.36 4.60 -5.74
N ASN A 43 5.07 4.39 -4.45
CA ASN A 43 6.09 4.06 -3.46
C ASN A 43 6.76 2.69 -3.71
N LEU A 44 6.00 1.70 -4.19
CA LEU A 44 6.54 0.40 -4.59
C LEU A 44 7.43 0.52 -5.82
N TRP A 45 7.04 1.35 -6.80
CA TRP A 45 7.85 1.63 -7.98
C TRP A 45 9.18 2.28 -7.59
N ASP A 46 9.14 3.33 -6.77
CA ASP A 46 10.34 4.01 -6.30
C ASP A 46 11.28 3.04 -5.58
N ARG A 47 10.72 2.22 -4.69
CA ARG A 47 11.49 1.23 -3.94
C ARG A 47 12.15 0.20 -4.86
N ALA A 48 11.40 -0.34 -5.83
CA ALA A 48 11.92 -1.28 -6.82
C ALA A 48 13.01 -0.64 -7.69
N PHE A 49 12.83 0.63 -8.08
CA PHE A 49 13.82 1.37 -8.85
C PHE A 49 15.12 1.54 -8.06
N GLN A 50 15.06 1.94 -6.79
CA GLN A 50 16.27 2.08 -5.96
C GLN A 50 16.97 0.74 -5.78
N LEU A 51 16.22 -0.33 -5.53
CA LEU A 51 16.77 -1.68 -5.40
C LEU A 51 17.46 -2.15 -6.69
N SER A 52 16.86 -1.83 -7.86
CA SER A 52 17.48 -2.18 -9.15
C SER A 52 18.80 -1.46 -9.37
N LYS A 53 18.91 -0.20 -8.94
CA LYS A 53 20.16 0.57 -9.02
C LYS A 53 21.25 0.02 -8.08
N LEU A 54 20.88 -0.34 -6.86
CA LEU A 54 21.79 -0.98 -5.92
C LEU A 54 22.32 -2.31 -6.47
N ALA A 55 21.42 -3.15 -7.02
CA ALA A 55 21.80 -4.42 -7.63
C ALA A 55 22.71 -4.24 -8.86
N GLU A 56 22.47 -3.20 -9.67
CA GLU A 56 23.34 -2.85 -10.82
C GLU A 56 24.75 -2.50 -10.37
N ILE A 57 24.91 -1.68 -9.32
CA ILE A 57 26.22 -1.30 -8.76
C ILE A 57 26.93 -2.52 -8.17
N ILE A 58 26.24 -3.35 -7.36
CA ILE A 58 26.78 -4.58 -6.77
C ILE A 58 27.32 -5.52 -7.85
N LYS A 59 26.53 -5.75 -8.90
CA LYS A 59 26.92 -6.57 -10.04
C LYS A 59 28.11 -5.97 -10.81
N GLY A 60 28.14 -4.65 -10.96
CA GLY A 60 29.25 -3.92 -11.60
C GLY A 60 30.59 -4.11 -10.86
N LYS A 61 30.56 -4.39 -9.56
CA LYS A 61 31.73 -4.74 -8.74
C LYS A 61 32.10 -6.21 -8.80
N GLY A 62 31.38 -7.03 -9.55
CA GLY A 62 31.64 -8.46 -9.65
C GLY A 62 31.16 -9.26 -8.43
N ILE A 63 30.30 -8.67 -7.58
CA ILE A 63 29.70 -9.35 -6.43
C ILE A 63 28.49 -10.12 -6.93
N GLU A 64 28.50 -11.45 -6.78
CA GLU A 64 27.36 -12.29 -7.10
C GLU A 64 26.28 -12.13 -6.04
N THR A 65 25.02 -12.00 -6.47
CA THR A 65 23.87 -11.86 -5.58
C THR A 65 22.66 -12.61 -6.13
N ASP A 66 21.92 -13.21 -5.23
CA ASP A 66 20.64 -13.88 -5.51
C ASP A 66 19.44 -13.00 -5.13
N MET A 67 19.64 -11.68 -5.01
CA MET A 67 18.54 -10.73 -4.76
C MET A 67 17.52 -10.78 -5.90
N GLU A 68 16.24 -10.92 -5.55
CA GLU A 68 15.14 -10.82 -6.51
C GLU A 68 14.87 -9.34 -6.83
N VAL A 69 15.36 -8.89 -7.97
CA VAL A 69 15.10 -7.53 -8.46
C VAL A 69 13.85 -7.55 -9.32
N LEU A 70 12.80 -6.87 -8.84
CA LEU A 70 11.55 -6.75 -9.58
C LEU A 70 11.72 -5.79 -10.76
N ASP A 71 11.19 -6.17 -11.92
CA ASP A 71 11.16 -5.27 -13.07
C ASP A 71 10.24 -4.08 -12.77
N VAL A 72 10.81 -2.88 -12.75
CA VAL A 72 10.09 -1.62 -12.52
C VAL A 72 8.95 -1.39 -13.51
N ASN A 73 9.03 -1.96 -14.71
CA ASN A 73 7.97 -1.86 -15.73
C ASN A 73 6.73 -2.70 -15.37
N THR A 74 6.82 -3.61 -14.42
CA THR A 74 5.66 -4.38 -13.93
C THR A 74 4.79 -3.59 -12.96
N PHE A 75 5.29 -2.48 -12.41
CA PHE A 75 4.55 -1.59 -11.55
C PHE A 75 3.72 -0.63 -12.40
N GLY A 76 2.41 -0.85 -12.44
CA GLY A 76 1.46 -0.02 -13.18
C GLY A 76 0.34 0.50 -12.28
N LEU A 77 -0.27 1.61 -12.70
CA LEU A 77 -1.47 2.13 -12.07
C LEU A 77 -2.58 1.09 -12.07
N GLY A 78 -3.16 0.84 -10.90
CA GLY A 78 -4.29 -0.08 -10.75
C GLY A 78 -3.90 -1.51 -10.42
N MET A 79 -2.71 -1.74 -9.91
CA MET A 79 -2.31 -3.02 -9.34
C MET A 79 -3.27 -3.41 -8.20
N SER A 80 -3.64 -4.69 -8.12
CA SER A 80 -4.48 -5.15 -7.01
C SER A 80 -3.71 -5.07 -5.69
N VAL A 81 -4.43 -4.78 -4.59
CA VAL A 81 -3.85 -4.69 -3.24
C VAL A 81 -3.08 -5.96 -2.85
N THR A 82 -3.57 -7.13 -3.27
CA THR A 82 -2.88 -8.39 -3.06
C THR A 82 -1.54 -8.43 -3.79
N MET A 83 -1.49 -7.97 -5.04
CA MET A 83 -0.24 -7.92 -5.81
C MET A 83 0.73 -6.90 -5.24
N GLN A 84 0.23 -5.74 -4.79
CA GLN A 84 1.05 -4.74 -4.09
C GLN A 84 1.71 -5.35 -2.84
N ALA A 85 0.95 -6.10 -2.03
CA ALA A 85 1.46 -6.76 -0.83
C ALA A 85 2.53 -7.83 -1.17
N VAL A 86 2.28 -8.66 -2.18
CA VAL A 86 3.25 -9.69 -2.65
C VAL A 86 4.55 -9.03 -3.13
N ASN A 87 4.46 -7.97 -3.91
CA ASN A 87 5.66 -7.26 -4.41
C ASN A 87 6.42 -6.59 -3.25
N SER A 88 5.72 -6.06 -2.27
CA SER A 88 6.36 -5.51 -1.05
C SER A 88 7.13 -6.58 -0.30
N GLU A 89 6.54 -7.77 -0.09
CA GLU A 89 7.19 -8.90 0.59
C GLU A 89 8.45 -9.38 -0.15
N LYS A 90 8.41 -9.46 -1.48
CA LYS A 90 9.58 -9.81 -2.29
C LYS A 90 10.72 -8.80 -2.13
N MET A 91 10.40 -7.50 -2.12
CA MET A 91 11.42 -6.45 -1.90
C MET A 91 11.97 -6.48 -0.48
N ASP A 92 11.18 -6.85 0.53
CA ASP A 92 11.69 -7.04 1.89
C ASP A 92 12.62 -8.27 1.98
N GLY A 93 12.36 -9.32 1.22
CA GLY A 93 13.28 -10.44 1.07
C GLY A 93 14.63 -10.02 0.46
N SER A 94 14.58 -9.15 -0.53
CA SER A 94 15.80 -8.60 -1.16
C SER A 94 16.54 -7.60 -0.26
N ASP A 95 15.83 -6.85 0.61
CA ASP A 95 16.46 -5.99 1.62
C ASP A 95 17.28 -6.80 2.62
N VAL A 96 16.80 -7.97 3.06
CA VAL A 96 17.58 -8.87 3.92
C VAL A 96 18.90 -9.27 3.25
N LYS A 97 18.84 -9.70 2.00
CA LYS A 97 20.04 -10.10 1.23
C LYS A 97 20.99 -8.92 0.99
N LEU A 98 20.45 -7.74 0.70
CA LEU A 98 21.23 -6.51 0.58
C LEU A 98 22.01 -6.21 1.86
N ARG A 99 21.38 -6.36 3.03
CA ARG A 99 22.05 -6.17 4.34
C ARG A 99 23.15 -7.21 4.60
N GLU A 100 22.98 -8.44 4.15
CA GLU A 100 24.02 -9.47 4.23
C GLU A 100 25.22 -9.10 3.36
N ILE A 101 25.00 -8.65 2.13
CA ILE A 101 26.07 -8.16 1.24
C ILE A 101 26.81 -6.98 1.89
N LEU A 102 26.07 -6.04 2.50
CA LEU A 102 26.66 -4.86 3.15
C LEU A 102 27.48 -5.19 4.42
N LYS A 103 27.29 -6.36 5.03
CA LYS A 103 28.15 -6.84 6.13
C LYS A 103 29.50 -7.37 5.62
N GLU A 104 29.50 -7.95 4.41
CA GLU A 104 30.70 -8.51 3.80
C GLU A 104 31.49 -7.47 2.98
N HIS A 105 30.79 -6.44 2.47
CA HIS A 105 31.32 -5.39 1.59
C HIS A 105 30.95 -4.00 2.12
N GLU A 106 31.54 -3.63 3.25
CA GLU A 106 31.28 -2.32 3.89
C GLU A 106 31.74 -1.13 3.04
N ASP A 107 32.76 -1.34 2.20
CA ASP A 107 33.30 -0.36 1.25
C ASP A 107 32.25 0.16 0.25
N LEU A 108 31.20 -0.60 -0.04
CA LEU A 108 30.09 -0.14 -0.88
C LEU A 108 29.40 1.10 -0.32
N LYS A 109 29.34 1.24 1.01
CA LYS A 109 28.71 2.39 1.66
C LYS A 109 29.48 3.70 1.48
N GLU A 110 30.77 3.61 1.13
CA GLU A 110 31.64 4.77 0.89
C GLU A 110 31.46 5.34 -0.53
N GLU A 111 30.81 4.58 -1.43
CA GLU A 111 30.50 5.08 -2.77
C GLU A 111 29.28 6.01 -2.76
N GLU A 112 29.44 7.22 -3.26
CA GLU A 112 28.43 8.27 -3.25
C GLU A 112 27.12 7.83 -3.92
N ASP A 113 27.21 7.21 -5.10
CA ASP A 113 26.05 6.72 -5.84
C ASP A 113 25.32 5.61 -5.08
N PHE A 114 26.08 4.65 -4.54
CA PHE A 114 25.51 3.55 -3.77
C PHE A 114 24.85 4.05 -2.49
N ALA A 115 25.54 4.91 -1.72
CA ALA A 115 25.01 5.49 -0.50
C ALA A 115 23.72 6.30 -0.75
N THR A 116 23.67 7.05 -1.85
CA THR A 116 22.49 7.81 -2.25
C THR A 116 21.29 6.90 -2.55
N HIS A 117 21.49 5.82 -3.32
CA HIS A 117 20.42 4.88 -3.63
C HIS A 117 20.01 4.06 -2.41
N LEU A 118 20.95 3.69 -1.54
CA LEU A 118 20.67 2.99 -0.29
C LEU A 118 19.79 3.84 0.65
N GLN A 119 20.13 5.11 0.80
CA GLN A 119 19.33 6.02 1.61
C GLN A 119 17.90 6.14 1.07
N LYS A 120 17.74 6.39 -0.24
CA LYS A 120 16.42 6.47 -0.86
C LYS A 120 15.62 5.16 -0.73
N PHE A 121 16.29 4.01 -0.84
CA PHE A 121 15.66 2.70 -0.64
C PHE A 121 15.17 2.53 0.80
N ASN A 122 15.96 2.95 1.80
CA ASN A 122 15.55 2.92 3.20
C ASN A 122 14.39 3.89 3.48
N ASP A 123 14.45 5.12 2.95
CA ASP A 123 13.40 6.13 3.12
C ASP A 123 12.08 5.69 2.47
N SER A 124 12.13 5.01 1.32
CA SER A 124 10.94 4.50 0.61
C SER A 124 10.13 3.50 1.45
N ARG A 125 10.76 2.81 2.40
CA ARG A 125 10.06 1.92 3.34
C ARG A 125 9.13 2.68 4.27
N ALA A 126 9.59 3.81 4.81
CA ALA A 126 8.79 4.65 5.70
C ALA A 126 7.59 5.27 4.94
N GLU A 127 7.82 5.72 3.70
CA GLU A 127 6.75 6.26 2.86
C GLU A 127 5.73 5.18 2.46
N LEU A 128 6.16 3.96 2.14
CA LEU A 128 5.26 2.83 1.89
C LEU A 128 4.43 2.48 3.14
N MET A 129 5.03 2.49 4.32
CA MET A 129 4.30 2.29 5.57
C MET A 129 3.22 3.36 5.76
N LYS A 130 3.55 4.61 5.57
CA LYS A 130 2.65 5.75 5.72
C LYS A 130 1.47 5.66 4.74
N SER A 131 1.74 5.38 3.46
CA SER A 131 0.70 5.24 2.43
C SER A 131 -0.19 4.02 2.68
N SER A 132 0.36 2.89 3.15
CA SER A 132 -0.41 1.70 3.49
C SER A 132 -1.35 1.92 4.67
N LEU A 133 -0.90 2.62 5.71
CA LEU A 133 -1.74 3.01 6.85
C LEU A 133 -2.86 3.97 6.42
N ALA A 134 -2.56 4.93 5.54
CA ALA A 134 -3.55 5.86 5.00
C ALA A 134 -4.60 5.12 4.16
N TYR A 135 -4.17 4.20 3.29
CA TYR A 135 -5.05 3.32 2.52
C TYR A 135 -5.97 2.50 3.43
N ASN A 136 -5.41 1.79 4.42
CA ASN A 136 -6.18 0.97 5.35
C ASN A 136 -7.19 1.80 6.14
N LYS A 137 -6.86 3.02 6.53
CA LYS A 137 -7.80 3.95 7.17
C LYS A 137 -8.98 4.29 6.27
N CYS A 138 -8.75 4.54 4.97
CA CYS A 138 -9.81 4.80 4.00
C CYS A 138 -10.69 3.56 3.79
N VAL A 139 -10.09 2.37 3.67
CA VAL A 139 -10.80 1.09 3.55
C VAL A 139 -11.68 0.82 4.78
N ASN A 140 -11.15 0.97 5.97
CA ASN A 140 -11.89 0.75 7.21
C ASN A 140 -13.07 1.72 7.34
N LYS A 141 -12.86 3.01 6.99
CA LYS A 141 -13.91 4.02 6.95
C LYS A 141 -15.01 3.67 5.94
N PHE A 142 -14.61 3.23 4.73
CA PHE A 142 -15.54 2.77 3.69
C PHE A 142 -16.36 1.56 4.16
N ASN A 143 -15.68 0.51 4.61
CA ASN A 143 -16.36 -0.72 5.06
C ASN A 143 -17.31 -0.45 6.24
N SER A 144 -16.87 0.34 7.23
CA SER A 144 -17.71 0.73 8.35
C SER A 144 -18.92 1.54 7.92
N TYR A 145 -18.77 2.47 6.99
CA TYR A 145 -19.89 3.28 6.48
C TYR A 145 -20.87 2.42 5.68
N THR A 146 -20.37 1.58 4.79
CA THR A 146 -21.19 0.80 3.86
C THR A 146 -21.84 -0.44 4.47
N SER A 147 -21.38 -0.91 5.63
CA SER A 147 -22.03 -1.99 6.36
C SER A 147 -23.31 -1.57 7.08
N ASN A 148 -23.52 -0.26 7.29
CA ASN A 148 -24.65 0.26 8.05
C ASN A 148 -25.79 0.74 7.15
N PHE A 149 -27.04 0.69 7.71
CA PHE A 149 -28.20 1.28 7.07
C PHE A 149 -28.08 2.82 7.07
N PRO A 150 -28.48 3.51 6.01
CA PRO A 150 -29.04 3.01 4.74
C PRO A 150 -28.00 2.73 3.63
N ALA A 151 -26.70 2.93 3.88
CA ALA A 151 -25.66 2.80 2.86
C ALA A 151 -25.52 1.36 2.31
N ASN A 152 -25.77 0.34 3.15
CA ASN A 152 -25.75 -1.07 2.75
C ASN A 152 -26.75 -1.39 1.63
N ILE A 153 -27.88 -0.70 1.54
CA ILE A 153 -28.86 -0.86 0.46
C ILE A 153 -28.23 -0.44 -0.88
N ILE A 154 -27.45 0.65 -0.88
CA ILE A 154 -26.75 1.14 -2.07
C ILE A 154 -25.70 0.11 -2.53
N MET A 155 -24.97 -0.50 -1.58
CA MET A 155 -24.00 -1.55 -1.89
C MET A 155 -24.65 -2.73 -2.61
N ILE A 156 -25.79 -3.20 -2.09
CA ILE A 156 -26.56 -4.31 -2.70
C ILE A 156 -27.04 -3.91 -4.10
N PHE A 157 -27.64 -2.72 -4.22
CA PHE A 157 -28.21 -2.23 -5.48
C PHE A 157 -27.15 -2.11 -6.58
N HIS A 158 -25.95 -1.57 -6.26
CA HIS A 158 -24.85 -1.41 -7.19
C HIS A 158 -23.93 -2.63 -7.25
N LYS A 159 -24.25 -3.74 -6.57
CA LYS A 159 -23.43 -4.97 -6.49
C LYS A 159 -21.99 -4.68 -6.07
N LYS A 160 -21.80 -3.68 -5.20
CA LYS A 160 -20.49 -3.33 -4.66
C LYS A 160 -20.14 -4.24 -3.49
N GLN A 161 -18.83 -4.46 -3.30
CA GLN A 161 -18.30 -5.29 -2.23
C GLN A 161 -17.45 -4.47 -1.26
N SER A 162 -17.26 -5.00 -0.07
CA SER A 162 -16.27 -4.48 0.88
C SER A 162 -14.86 -4.51 0.25
N LYS A 163 -14.00 -3.61 0.70
CA LYS A 163 -12.62 -3.50 0.21
C LYS A 163 -11.68 -4.22 1.17
N GLY A 164 -10.64 -4.86 0.62
CA GLY A 164 -9.59 -5.48 1.41
C GLY A 164 -8.56 -4.46 1.91
N ASN A 165 -8.02 -4.70 3.09
CA ASN A 165 -6.89 -3.95 3.62
C ASN A 165 -5.60 -4.37 2.92
N PHE A 166 -4.65 -3.45 2.85
CA PHE A 166 -3.29 -3.76 2.48
C PHE A 166 -2.62 -4.48 3.67
N ALA A 167 -2.32 -5.76 3.49
CA ALA A 167 -1.63 -6.56 4.49
C ALA A 167 -0.13 -6.37 4.29
N TYR A 168 0.46 -5.38 4.96
CA TYR A 168 1.90 -5.23 5.03
C TYR A 168 2.40 -5.85 6.32
N TYR A 169 3.04 -6.99 6.20
CA TYR A 169 3.76 -7.58 7.32
C TYR A 169 5.14 -6.91 7.39
N PHE A 170 5.27 -5.91 8.26
CA PHE A 170 6.59 -5.44 8.65
C PHE A 170 7.30 -6.60 9.34
N ARG A 171 8.19 -7.25 8.63
CA ARG A 171 9.18 -8.08 9.30
C ARG A 171 10.02 -7.10 10.13
N ASP A 172 9.95 -7.20 11.45
CA ASP A 172 10.77 -6.41 12.36
C ASP A 172 12.25 -6.71 12.06
N LEU A 173 12.82 -5.97 11.11
CA LEU A 173 14.25 -6.03 10.81
C LEU A 173 15.07 -5.47 11.99
N GLU A 174 14.44 -4.68 12.88
CA GLU A 174 15.06 -4.22 14.13
C GLU A 174 15.34 -5.37 15.10
N ALA A 175 14.58 -6.46 15.06
CA ALA A 175 14.85 -7.63 15.92
C ALA A 175 16.14 -8.38 15.52
N SER A 176 16.68 -8.17 14.32
CA SER A 176 17.95 -8.80 13.89
C SER A 176 19.18 -7.96 14.23
N GLU A 177 19.02 -6.71 14.64
CA GLU A 177 20.11 -5.81 15.07
C GLU A 177 20.27 -5.74 16.60
N ALA A 178 19.43 -6.42 17.37
CA ALA A 178 19.64 -6.56 18.80
C ALA A 178 20.93 -7.36 19.04
N PRO A 179 21.95 -6.76 19.73
CA PRO A 179 23.17 -7.49 20.01
C PRO A 179 22.84 -8.71 20.88
N ALA A 180 23.38 -9.87 20.50
CA ALA A 180 23.20 -11.15 21.16
C ALA A 180 23.79 -11.22 22.61
N ASN A 181 23.91 -10.10 23.32
CA ASN A 181 24.58 -9.95 24.60
C ASN A 181 23.68 -9.41 25.70
N ALA A 182 22.39 -9.69 25.71
CA ALA A 182 21.50 -9.31 26.81
C ALA A 182 20.93 -10.50 27.60
N GLU A 183 21.62 -11.65 27.59
CA GLU A 183 21.30 -12.75 28.52
C GLU A 183 22.59 -13.19 29.23
N SER A 184 23.00 -12.44 30.22
CA SER A 184 23.79 -12.95 31.35
C SER A 184 24.03 -11.80 32.37
N GLU A 185 23.07 -11.54 33.24
CA GLU A 185 23.30 -11.18 34.65
C GLU A 185 22.07 -11.53 35.49
#